data_4f3a6b8b5e57327e1135a1da0f90f99b
#
_entry.id   4f3a6b8b5e57327e1135a1da0f90f99b
#
_cell.length_a   1.000
_cell.length_b   1.000
_cell.length_c   1.000
_cell.angle_alpha   90.00
_cell.angle_beta   90.00
_cell.angle_gamma   90.00
#
_symmetry.space_group_name_H-M   'P 1'
#
loop_
_entity.id
_entity.type
_entity.pdbx_description
1 polymer ?
#
loop_
_entity_poly.entity_id
_entity_poly.type
_entity_poly.pdbx_seq_one_letter_code
_entity_poly.pdbx_strand_id
1 'polypeptide(L)'
;MGPAQGQSSPAVSQAEVRRFSAAVTQIKPLNEQIHHDLGAKSVSAAQRETLMKQYGAKVQAVLSAHHLTVQDYGALMNKAQTDPAFAQQVEAAIKAHP
;
A
#
# COMPACT_ATOMS: atom_id res chain seq x y z
N MET A 1 -12.30 -17.86 25.35
CA MET A 1 -12.37 -17.58 24.64
C MET A 1 -12.01 -17.10 23.92
N GLY A 2 -11.82 -17.15 24.00
CA GLY A 2 -11.72 -16.50 23.30
C GLY A 2 -11.42 -16.09 22.60
N PRO A 3 -11.39 -16.14 22.66
CA PRO A 3 -11.36 -15.54 21.82
C PRO A 3 -11.14 -15.08 21.08
N ALA A 4 -11.28 -15.21 21.28
CA ALA A 4 -11.30 -14.64 20.53
C ALA A 4 -11.21 -14.11 19.81
N GLN A 5 -11.32 -14.26 20.10
CA GLN A 5 -11.48 -13.77 19.39
C GLN A 5 -11.33 -13.11 18.60
N GLY A 6 -11.30 -13.16 18.78
CA GLY A 6 -11.39 -12.56 18.13
C GLY A 6 -11.47 -12.14 17.46
N GLN A 7 -11.75 -12.06 17.52
CA GLN A 7 -11.95 -11.74 16.78
C GLN A 7 -12.16 -11.06 16.08
N SER A 8 -12.35 -11.17 16.26
CA SER A 8 -12.95 -10.38 15.59
C SER A 8 -12.47 -9.29 15.00
N SER A 9 -12.65 -8.38 15.62
CA SER A 9 -12.08 -7.34 14.97
C SER A 9 -10.69 -7.60 14.90
N PRO A 10 -10.28 -7.73 13.78
CA PRO A 10 -9.04 -8.27 13.54
C PRO A 10 -7.98 -7.29 13.88
N ALA A 11 -7.35 -7.54 14.97
CA ALA A 11 -6.06 -6.93 15.14
C ALA A 11 -5.19 -7.45 14.02
N VAL A 12 -4.71 -6.56 13.21
CA VAL A 12 -3.76 -6.89 12.16
C VAL A 12 -2.46 -7.29 12.84
N SER A 13 -1.87 -8.40 12.45
CA SER A 13 -0.64 -8.87 13.06
C SER A 13 0.51 -7.92 12.77
N GLN A 14 1.53 -7.96 13.64
CA GLN A 14 2.72 -7.14 13.42
C GLN A 14 3.42 -7.49 12.10
N ALA A 15 3.38 -8.76 11.73
CA ALA A 15 3.94 -9.19 10.45
C ALA A 15 3.21 -8.52 9.28
N GLU A 16 1.88 -8.44 9.35
CA GLU A 16 1.11 -7.75 8.32
C GLU A 16 1.39 -6.27 8.30
N VAL A 17 1.50 -5.64 9.48
CA VAL A 17 1.85 -4.22 9.56
C VAL A 17 3.18 -3.97 8.88
N ARG A 18 4.17 -4.82 9.14
CA ARG A 18 5.49 -4.67 8.53
C ARG A 18 5.45 -4.85 7.01
N ARG A 19 4.72 -5.87 6.53
CA ARG A 19 4.60 -6.10 5.10
C ARG A 19 3.90 -4.93 4.42
N PHE A 20 2.82 -4.46 5.01
CA PHE A 20 2.09 -3.33 4.48
C PHE A 20 2.94 -2.06 4.48
N SER A 21 3.63 -1.80 5.58
CA SER A 21 4.48 -0.61 5.70
C SER A 21 5.62 -0.62 4.69
N ALA A 22 6.25 -1.78 4.50
CA ALA A 22 7.30 -1.93 3.50
C ALA A 22 6.76 -1.69 2.09
N ALA A 23 5.56 -2.22 1.80
CA ALA A 23 4.93 -2.01 0.50
C ALA A 23 4.60 -0.53 0.28
N VAL A 24 4.03 0.12 1.29
CA VAL A 24 3.72 1.55 1.22
C VAL A 24 4.98 2.36 0.93
N THR A 25 6.07 2.05 1.62
CA THR A 25 7.34 2.74 1.45
C THR A 25 7.87 2.60 0.03
N GLN A 26 7.72 1.42 -0.56
CA GLN A 26 8.18 1.18 -1.92
C GLN A 26 7.23 1.73 -2.99
N ILE A 27 5.94 1.75 -2.70
CA ILE A 27 4.94 2.24 -3.64
C ILE A 27 4.89 3.76 -3.67
N LYS A 28 5.20 4.41 -2.56
CA LYS A 28 5.14 5.87 -2.47
C LYS A 28 5.94 6.57 -3.58
N PRO A 29 7.22 6.23 -3.80
CA PRO A 29 7.96 6.88 -4.89
C PRO A 29 7.40 6.52 -6.28
N LEU A 30 6.85 5.33 -6.44
CA LEU A 30 6.18 4.97 -7.70
C LEU A 30 4.97 5.85 -7.94
N ASN A 31 4.19 6.09 -6.88
CA ASN A 31 3.02 6.94 -6.96
C ASN A 31 3.40 8.38 -7.29
N GLU A 32 4.45 8.89 -6.67
CA GLU A 32 4.96 10.23 -6.97
C GLU A 32 5.44 10.32 -8.42
N GLN A 33 6.13 9.30 -8.89
CA GLN A 33 6.62 9.26 -10.26
C GLN A 33 5.48 9.25 -11.27
N ILE A 34 4.44 8.44 -11.03
CA ILE A 34 3.31 8.38 -11.97
C ILE A 34 2.55 9.71 -11.99
N HIS A 35 2.39 10.36 -10.84
CA HIS A 35 1.75 11.67 -10.80
C HIS A 35 2.56 12.70 -11.57
N HIS A 36 3.86 12.68 -11.41
CA HIS A 36 4.76 13.58 -12.14
C HIS A 36 4.63 13.33 -13.64
N ASP A 37 4.68 12.06 -14.06
CA ASP A 37 4.63 11.71 -15.47
C ASP A 37 3.29 12.07 -16.10
N LEU A 38 2.18 11.82 -15.38
CA LEU A 38 0.85 12.13 -15.86
C LEU A 38 0.59 13.63 -15.90
N GLY A 39 1.32 14.41 -15.11
CA GLY A 39 1.20 15.86 -15.10
C GLY A 39 1.96 16.55 -16.20
N ALA A 40 2.77 15.83 -16.97
CA ALA A 40 3.53 16.42 -18.06
C ALA A 40 2.58 16.87 -19.17
N LYS A 41 2.86 18.04 -19.73
CA LYS A 41 1.96 18.67 -20.71
C LYS A 41 1.82 17.90 -22.01
N SER A 42 2.83 17.12 -22.36
CA SER A 42 2.89 16.44 -23.66
C SER A 42 2.39 15.00 -23.60
N VAL A 43 1.78 14.59 -22.46
CA VAL A 43 1.32 13.21 -22.33
C VAL A 43 0.02 13.01 -23.10
N SER A 44 0.05 12.12 -24.10
CA SER A 44 -1.13 11.76 -24.87
C SER A 44 -1.98 10.74 -24.11
N ALA A 45 -3.21 10.51 -24.58
CA ALA A 45 -4.09 9.50 -23.98
C ALA A 45 -3.45 8.11 -24.03
N ALA A 46 -2.80 7.77 -25.14
CA ALA A 46 -2.13 6.47 -25.29
C ALA A 46 -0.95 6.34 -24.32
N GLN A 47 -0.17 7.41 -24.16
CA GLN A 47 0.94 7.43 -23.22
C GLN A 47 0.47 7.30 -21.80
N ARG A 48 -0.64 7.98 -21.45
CA ARG A 48 -1.24 7.90 -20.13
C ARG A 48 -1.66 6.48 -19.81
N GLU A 49 -2.28 5.81 -20.75
CA GLU A 49 -2.70 4.42 -20.57
C GLU A 49 -1.50 3.51 -20.35
N THR A 50 -0.43 3.69 -21.14
CA THR A 50 0.80 2.93 -20.98
C THR A 50 1.42 3.14 -19.60
N LEU A 51 1.48 4.40 -19.15
CA LEU A 51 2.02 4.74 -17.84
C LEU A 51 1.22 4.08 -16.71
N MET A 52 -0.11 4.11 -16.82
CA MET A 52 -0.97 3.49 -15.81
C MET A 52 -0.77 1.97 -15.77
N LYS A 53 -0.61 1.32 -16.91
CA LYS A 53 -0.34 -0.10 -16.98
C LYS A 53 1.02 -0.44 -16.35
N GLN A 54 2.03 0.35 -16.66
CA GLN A 54 3.37 0.14 -16.08
C GLN A 54 3.35 0.34 -14.58
N TYR A 55 2.64 1.36 -14.12
CA TYR A 55 2.50 1.63 -12.69
C TYR A 55 1.81 0.45 -12.00
N GLY A 56 0.70 -0.02 -12.55
CA GLY A 56 -0.02 -1.16 -12.00
C GLY A 56 0.85 -2.41 -11.88
N ALA A 57 1.64 -2.68 -12.92
CA ALA A 57 2.54 -3.83 -12.92
C ALA A 57 3.61 -3.70 -11.83
N LYS A 58 4.16 -2.50 -11.65
CA LYS A 58 5.17 -2.26 -10.62
C LYS A 58 4.58 -2.41 -9.22
N VAL A 59 3.38 -1.88 -9.02
CA VAL A 59 2.68 -2.01 -7.74
C VAL A 59 2.41 -3.48 -7.42
N GLN A 60 1.92 -4.24 -8.41
CA GLN A 60 1.69 -5.67 -8.21
C GLN A 60 2.97 -6.42 -7.86
N ALA A 61 4.07 -6.08 -8.50
CA ALA A 61 5.36 -6.72 -8.21
C ALA A 61 5.79 -6.44 -6.76
N VAL A 62 5.61 -5.19 -6.29
CA VAL A 62 5.92 -4.84 -4.90
C VAL A 62 5.03 -5.63 -3.94
N LEU A 63 3.74 -5.67 -4.21
CA LEU A 63 2.79 -6.37 -3.33
C LEU A 63 3.11 -7.87 -3.27
N SER A 64 3.40 -8.48 -4.41
CA SER A 64 3.75 -9.89 -4.45
C SER A 64 5.03 -10.18 -3.67
N ALA A 65 6.01 -9.28 -3.78
CA ALA A 65 7.27 -9.43 -3.05
C ALA A 65 7.05 -9.39 -1.54
N HIS A 66 6.00 -8.71 -1.08
CA HIS A 66 5.67 -8.64 0.33
C HIS A 66 4.49 -9.53 0.71
N HIS A 67 4.14 -10.48 -0.15
CA HIS A 67 3.08 -11.47 0.10
C HIS A 67 1.72 -10.82 0.37
N LEU A 68 1.42 -9.74 -0.35
CA LEU A 68 0.14 -9.05 -0.28
C LEU A 68 -0.58 -9.16 -1.62
N THR A 69 -1.91 -9.30 -1.56
CA THR A 69 -2.72 -9.17 -2.77
C THR A 69 -3.15 -7.71 -2.91
N VAL A 70 -3.65 -7.36 -4.09
CA VAL A 70 -4.22 -6.03 -4.32
C VAL A 70 -5.38 -5.79 -3.36
N GLN A 71 -6.18 -6.82 -3.10
CA GLN A 71 -7.31 -6.72 -2.17
C GLN A 71 -6.83 -6.48 -0.74
N ASP A 72 -5.79 -7.19 -0.31
CA ASP A 72 -5.20 -6.99 1.02
C ASP A 72 -4.70 -5.57 1.17
N TYR A 73 -4.00 -5.08 0.17
CA TYR A 73 -3.44 -3.73 0.20
C TYR A 73 -4.56 -2.69 0.30
N GLY A 74 -5.60 -2.85 -0.51
CA GLY A 74 -6.74 -1.93 -0.49
C GLY A 74 -7.46 -1.93 0.85
N ALA A 75 -7.66 -3.12 1.44
CA ALA A 75 -8.30 -3.23 2.74
C ALA A 75 -7.46 -2.58 3.84
N LEU A 76 -6.15 -2.79 3.81
CA LEU A 76 -5.25 -2.20 4.80
C LEU A 76 -5.16 -0.68 4.64
N MET A 77 -5.16 -0.18 3.41
CA MET A 77 -5.21 1.26 3.16
C MET A 77 -6.49 1.88 3.72
N ASN A 78 -7.62 1.21 3.49
CA ASN A 78 -8.89 1.68 4.02
C ASN A 78 -8.86 1.70 5.55
N LYS A 79 -8.31 0.66 6.16
CA LYS A 79 -8.18 0.59 7.61
C LYS A 79 -7.30 1.71 8.13
N ALA A 80 -6.20 2.01 7.44
CA ALA A 80 -5.30 3.10 7.84
C ALA A 80 -6.00 4.45 7.78
N GLN A 81 -6.95 4.63 6.86
CA GLN A 81 -7.70 5.88 6.75
C GLN A 81 -8.80 6.01 7.78
N THR A 82 -9.32 4.91 8.30
CA THR A 82 -10.47 4.92 9.18
C THR A 82 -10.16 4.58 10.63
N ASP A 83 -8.97 4.04 10.89
CA ASP A 83 -8.56 3.62 12.23
C ASP A 83 -7.25 4.33 12.60
N PRO A 84 -7.32 5.39 13.43
CA PRO A 84 -6.10 6.15 13.80
C PRO A 84 -5.04 5.30 14.49
N ALA A 85 -5.46 4.31 15.28
CA ALA A 85 -4.50 3.45 15.97
C ALA A 85 -3.70 2.63 14.97
N PHE A 86 -4.36 2.09 13.96
CA PHE A 86 -3.69 1.34 12.91
C PHE A 86 -2.76 2.25 12.10
N ALA A 87 -3.23 3.46 11.77
CA ALA A 87 -2.42 4.44 11.05
C ALA A 87 -1.12 4.75 11.79
N GLN A 88 -1.20 4.89 13.11
CA GLN A 88 -0.02 5.14 13.94
C GLN A 88 0.93 3.96 13.95
N GLN A 89 0.40 2.74 13.97
CA GLN A 89 1.23 1.53 13.90
C GLN A 89 1.99 1.48 12.57
N VAL A 90 1.32 1.80 11.48
CA VAL A 90 1.95 1.82 10.15
C VAL A 90 3.03 2.89 10.09
N GLU A 91 2.74 4.09 10.59
CA GLU A 91 3.73 5.17 10.64
C GLU A 91 4.96 4.79 11.43
N ALA A 92 4.74 4.19 12.60
CA ALA A 92 5.85 3.76 13.45
C ALA A 92 6.71 2.71 12.73
N ALA A 93 6.07 1.78 12.03
CA ALA A 93 6.79 0.74 11.29
C ALA A 93 7.60 1.36 10.14
N ILE A 94 7.05 2.36 9.44
CA ILE A 94 7.76 3.04 8.37
C ILE A 94 8.99 3.77 8.91
N LYS A 95 8.84 4.44 10.05
CA LYS A 95 9.97 5.16 10.66
C LYS A 95 11.04 4.23 11.20
N ALA A 96 10.64 3.07 11.70
CA ALA A 96 11.59 2.10 12.24
C ALA A 96 12.39 1.39 11.14
N HIS A 97 11.84 1.34 9.93
CA HIS A 97 12.45 0.62 8.80
C HIS A 97 12.43 1.49 7.55
N PRO A 98 13.16 2.61 7.57
CA PRO A 98 13.14 3.57 6.44
C PRO A 98 13.78 3.03 5.17
#